data_8643bdd469120ef6eae0e70ec9af9198
#
_entry.id   8643bdd469120ef6eae0e70ec9af9198
#
_cell.length_a   1.000
_cell.length_b   1.000
_cell.length_c   1.000
_cell.angle_alpha   90.00
_cell.angle_beta   90.00
_cell.angle_gamma   90.00
#
_symmetry.space_group_name_H-M   'P 1'
#
loop_
_entity.id
_entity.type
_entity.pdbx_description
1 polymer ?
#
loop_
_entity_poly.entity_id
_entity_poly.type
_entity_poly.pdbx_seq_one_letter_code
_entity_poly.pdbx_strand_id
1 'polypeptide(L)'
;MELKQIENILAIASEGSISRAAERLFLTQSALNQQLLKLEKDIGMPLFERRKHSMIPTEAGQIYLEGAREMLQIKENTYKNLGDLHQEGHGTISIAYTPERGADMFSEVFPVFHMLYPNIRFHTKELRNKRMEQALINKEIDLACITFTEGQQNVDFSFIANVKEEIVLGVPASHPLAYLAGENSAEHLPEVDLSLFKDAQFLLAAPETKSSDIEAEIFRTAGFQPKVLYTSAGSKTRIRTVKAQLACAFFPAFYVDPDAPIVYFTVKPHICWHSCVAYRKGSYLSVPELVLIDLIRKYNARVSNFKSIIQDGS
;
A
#
# COMPACT_ATOMS: atom_id res chain seq x y z
N MET A 1 -16.32 30.83 -3.85
CA MET A 1 -16.16 29.35 -3.86
C MET A 1 -16.22 28.87 -2.41
N GLU A 2 -17.21 28.03 -2.06
CA GLU A 2 -17.38 27.53 -0.71
C GLU A 2 -16.71 26.17 -0.55
N LEU A 3 -16.14 25.87 0.62
CA LEU A 3 -15.46 24.59 0.87
C LEU A 3 -16.38 23.39 0.65
N LYS A 4 -17.67 23.52 1.00
CA LYS A 4 -18.66 22.46 0.76
C LYS A 4 -18.87 22.17 -0.72
N GLN A 5 -18.84 23.20 -1.56
CA GLN A 5 -18.91 23.05 -3.02
C GLN A 5 -17.68 22.31 -3.56
N ILE A 6 -16.48 22.63 -3.03
CA ILE A 6 -15.24 21.94 -3.37
C ILE A 6 -15.35 20.45 -3.06
N GLU A 7 -15.77 20.08 -1.84
CA GLU A 7 -15.97 18.68 -1.43
C GLU A 7 -16.93 17.93 -2.36
N ASN A 8 -18.02 18.59 -2.77
CA ASN A 8 -19.02 18.01 -3.68
C ASN A 8 -18.45 17.73 -5.09
N ILE A 9 -17.65 18.64 -5.64
CA ILE A 9 -17.03 18.47 -6.98
C ILE A 9 -15.95 17.39 -6.95
N LEU A 10 -15.15 17.33 -5.89
CA LEU A 10 -14.17 16.26 -5.69
C LEU A 10 -14.83 14.89 -5.57
N ALA A 11 -15.99 14.80 -4.92
CA ALA A 11 -16.76 13.54 -4.85
C ALA A 11 -17.25 13.09 -6.23
N ILE A 12 -17.71 14.00 -7.09
CA ILE A 12 -18.10 13.67 -8.47
C ILE A 12 -16.91 13.09 -9.23
N ALA A 13 -15.73 13.71 -9.10
CA ALA A 13 -14.52 13.24 -9.77
C ALA A 13 -14.07 11.86 -9.26
N SER A 14 -14.10 11.65 -7.94
CA SER A 14 -13.71 10.39 -7.30
C SER A 14 -14.63 9.23 -7.70
N GLU A 15 -15.95 9.46 -7.70
CA GLU A 15 -16.94 8.43 -8.05
C GLU A 15 -17.09 8.24 -9.57
N GLY A 16 -16.63 9.22 -10.37
CA GLY A 16 -16.88 9.23 -11.82
C GLY A 16 -18.38 9.20 -12.18
N SER A 17 -19.26 9.56 -11.25
CA SER A 17 -20.72 9.51 -11.40
C SER A 17 -21.42 10.46 -10.42
N ILE A 18 -22.30 11.31 -10.94
CA ILE A 18 -23.09 12.22 -10.08
C ILE A 18 -24.01 11.45 -9.15
N SER A 19 -24.59 10.33 -9.60
CA SER A 19 -25.50 9.53 -8.78
C SER A 19 -24.77 8.91 -7.59
N ARG A 20 -23.62 8.25 -7.82
CA ARG A 20 -22.82 7.66 -6.75
C ARG A 20 -22.25 8.73 -5.79
N ALA A 21 -21.80 9.85 -6.33
CA ALA A 21 -21.34 10.98 -5.51
C ALA A 21 -22.47 11.53 -4.62
N ALA A 22 -23.67 11.66 -5.16
CA ALA A 22 -24.84 12.12 -4.41
C ALA A 22 -25.22 11.16 -3.28
N GLU A 23 -25.22 9.85 -3.54
CA GLU A 23 -25.42 8.81 -2.51
C GLU A 23 -24.36 8.93 -1.39
N ARG A 24 -23.09 9.01 -1.76
CA ARG A 24 -21.98 9.16 -0.80
C ARG A 24 -22.09 10.42 0.06
N LEU A 25 -22.60 11.52 -0.52
CA LEU A 25 -22.75 12.83 0.14
C LEU A 25 -24.09 13.00 0.86
N PHE A 26 -24.99 11.99 0.79
CA PHE A 26 -26.34 12.08 1.31
C PHE A 26 -27.15 13.26 0.69
N LEU A 27 -26.94 13.49 -0.62
CA LEU A 27 -27.62 14.50 -1.41
C LEU A 27 -28.50 13.83 -2.48
N THR A 28 -29.46 14.60 -3.04
CA THR A 28 -30.14 14.18 -4.25
C THR A 28 -29.25 14.41 -5.47
N GLN A 29 -29.34 13.52 -6.48
CA GLN A 29 -28.61 13.68 -7.73
C GLN A 29 -28.92 15.02 -8.40
N SER A 30 -30.18 15.49 -8.36
CA SER A 30 -30.58 16.78 -8.93
C SER A 30 -29.90 17.97 -8.24
N ALA A 31 -29.82 17.94 -6.89
CA ALA A 31 -29.17 19.01 -6.13
C ALA A 31 -27.67 19.07 -6.44
N LEU A 32 -27.00 17.93 -6.45
CA LEU A 32 -25.58 17.87 -6.77
C LEU A 32 -25.29 18.31 -8.21
N ASN A 33 -26.12 17.89 -9.17
CA ASN A 33 -26.01 18.30 -10.55
C ASN A 33 -26.24 19.81 -10.74
N GLN A 34 -27.20 20.41 -10.03
CA GLN A 34 -27.42 21.86 -10.07
C GLN A 34 -26.21 22.64 -9.52
N GLN A 35 -25.58 22.15 -8.45
CA GLN A 35 -24.35 22.76 -7.92
C GLN A 35 -23.21 22.73 -8.93
N LEU A 36 -23.02 21.60 -9.63
CA LEU A 36 -22.02 21.49 -10.68
C LEU A 36 -22.32 22.47 -11.81
N LEU A 37 -23.55 22.48 -12.35
CA LEU A 37 -23.95 23.37 -13.44
C LEU A 37 -23.79 24.86 -13.09
N LYS A 38 -24.12 25.24 -11.84
CA LYS A 38 -23.91 26.59 -11.36
C LYS A 38 -22.44 26.95 -11.36
N LEU A 39 -21.58 26.06 -10.85
CA LEU A 39 -20.14 26.29 -10.83
C LEU A 39 -19.55 26.41 -12.25
N GLU A 40 -19.91 25.50 -13.16
CA GLU A 40 -19.46 25.54 -14.57
C GLU A 40 -19.91 26.82 -15.25
N LYS A 41 -21.12 27.31 -14.95
CA LYS A 41 -21.61 28.60 -15.45
C LYS A 41 -20.82 29.78 -14.87
N ASP A 42 -20.49 29.77 -13.58
CA ASP A 42 -19.72 30.83 -12.92
C ASP A 42 -18.27 30.89 -13.43
N ILE A 43 -17.70 29.73 -13.79
CA ILE A 43 -16.34 29.61 -14.39
C ILE A 43 -16.37 29.93 -15.89
N GLY A 44 -17.50 29.71 -16.56
CA GLY A 44 -17.67 29.94 -17.99
C GLY A 44 -17.23 28.75 -18.88
N MET A 45 -16.91 27.60 -18.29
CA MET A 45 -16.50 26.40 -19.03
C MET A 45 -16.88 25.10 -18.28
N PRO A 46 -17.10 23.98 -19.00
CA PRO A 46 -17.43 22.70 -18.37
C PRO A 46 -16.21 22.12 -17.66
N LEU A 47 -16.42 21.59 -16.46
CA LEU A 47 -15.41 20.89 -15.68
C LEU A 47 -15.41 19.38 -15.97
N PHE A 48 -16.53 18.83 -16.47
CA PHE A 48 -16.67 17.41 -16.78
C PHE A 48 -17.28 17.17 -18.16
N GLU A 49 -16.75 16.17 -18.87
CA GLU A 49 -17.40 15.52 -19.98
C GLU A 49 -18.41 14.49 -19.48
N ARG A 50 -19.67 14.62 -19.93
CA ARG A 50 -20.75 13.69 -19.60
C ARG A 50 -20.79 12.56 -20.62
N ARG A 51 -20.34 11.38 -20.24
CA ARG A 51 -20.50 10.15 -21.04
C ARG A 51 -21.64 9.30 -20.47
N LYS A 52 -22.13 8.35 -21.26
CA LYS A 52 -23.33 7.55 -20.94
C LYS A 52 -23.33 6.94 -19.51
N HIS A 53 -22.15 6.62 -18.96
CA HIS A 53 -21.99 6.02 -17.63
C HIS A 53 -20.85 6.60 -16.79
N SER A 54 -20.27 7.72 -17.21
CA SER A 54 -19.11 8.30 -16.53
C SER A 54 -19.05 9.82 -16.67
N MET A 55 -18.51 10.44 -15.63
CA MET A 55 -18.10 11.83 -15.57
C MET A 55 -16.58 11.87 -15.63
N ILE A 56 -16.02 12.41 -16.73
CA ILE A 56 -14.58 12.50 -16.94
C ILE A 56 -14.18 13.96 -16.84
N PRO A 57 -13.19 14.33 -15.98
CA PRO A 57 -12.73 15.71 -15.91
C PRO A 57 -12.21 16.21 -17.27
N THR A 58 -12.59 17.41 -17.67
CA THR A 58 -11.98 18.16 -18.77
C THR A 58 -10.61 18.69 -18.35
N GLU A 59 -9.85 19.31 -19.24
CA GLU A 59 -8.61 20.01 -18.88
C GLU A 59 -8.87 21.09 -17.81
N ALA A 60 -9.92 21.92 -17.99
CA ALA A 60 -10.37 22.88 -16.99
C ALA A 60 -10.79 22.20 -15.67
N GLY A 61 -11.44 21.04 -15.77
CA GLY A 61 -11.78 20.21 -14.62
C GLY A 61 -10.55 19.72 -13.87
N GLN A 62 -9.50 19.29 -14.55
CA GLN A 62 -8.26 18.85 -13.91
C GLN A 62 -7.59 19.98 -13.14
N ILE A 63 -7.47 21.15 -13.75
CA ILE A 63 -6.92 22.36 -13.09
C ILE A 63 -7.76 22.73 -11.85
N TYR A 64 -9.09 22.72 -11.97
CA TYR A 64 -9.97 23.01 -10.85
C TYR A 64 -9.82 22.00 -9.72
N LEU A 65 -9.78 20.69 -10.04
CA LEU A 65 -9.67 19.60 -9.06
C LEU A 65 -8.34 19.64 -8.32
N GLU A 66 -7.26 20.03 -8.97
CA GLU A 66 -5.94 20.19 -8.37
C GLU A 66 -5.98 21.31 -7.32
N GLY A 67 -6.38 22.52 -7.67
CA GLY A 67 -6.53 23.62 -6.72
C GLY A 67 -7.55 23.32 -5.60
N ALA A 68 -8.62 22.61 -5.92
CA ALA A 68 -9.61 22.18 -4.94
C ALA A 68 -9.01 21.24 -3.88
N ARG A 69 -8.13 20.30 -4.29
CA ARG A 69 -7.42 19.41 -3.35
C ARG A 69 -6.45 20.17 -2.46
N GLU A 70 -5.73 21.14 -3.01
CA GLU A 70 -4.82 22.00 -2.23
C GLU A 70 -5.56 22.81 -1.15
N MET A 71 -6.67 23.43 -1.49
CA MET A 71 -7.48 24.18 -0.53
C MET A 71 -7.98 23.32 0.63
N LEU A 72 -8.47 22.09 0.33
CA LEU A 72 -8.86 21.16 1.39
C LEU A 72 -7.65 20.69 2.22
N GLN A 73 -6.47 20.57 1.60
CA GLN A 73 -5.25 20.19 2.31
C GLN A 73 -4.84 21.27 3.32
N ILE A 74 -4.90 22.56 2.92
CA ILE A 74 -4.62 23.69 3.82
C ILE A 74 -5.60 23.70 5.00
N LYS A 75 -6.90 23.51 4.73
CA LYS A 75 -7.91 23.41 5.78
C LYS A 75 -7.56 22.27 6.76
N GLU A 76 -7.33 21.08 6.28
CA GLU A 76 -7.01 19.90 7.11
C GLU A 76 -5.74 20.13 7.95
N ASN A 77 -4.66 20.61 7.33
CA ASN A 77 -3.42 20.94 8.02
C ASN A 77 -3.64 21.96 9.14
N THR A 78 -4.45 22.98 8.89
CA THR A 78 -4.77 24.02 9.89
C THR A 78 -5.45 23.41 11.11
N TYR A 79 -6.47 22.56 10.90
CA TYR A 79 -7.18 21.91 12.01
C TYR A 79 -6.30 20.93 12.78
N LYS A 80 -5.44 20.16 12.10
CA LYS A 80 -4.48 19.26 12.75
C LYS A 80 -3.48 20.03 13.61
N ASN A 81 -2.91 21.12 13.08
CA ASN A 81 -2.01 22.01 13.84
C ASN A 81 -2.68 22.60 15.08
N LEU A 82 -3.93 23.06 14.96
CA LEU A 82 -4.69 23.59 16.10
C LEU A 82 -4.98 22.49 17.14
N GLY A 83 -5.29 21.28 16.69
CA GLY A 83 -5.49 20.11 17.56
C GLY A 83 -4.25 19.78 18.39
N ASP A 84 -3.06 19.83 17.77
CA ASP A 84 -1.80 19.56 18.48
C ASP A 84 -1.49 20.62 19.55
N LEU A 85 -1.89 21.89 19.33
CA LEU A 85 -1.75 22.96 20.34
C LEU A 85 -2.63 22.73 21.58
N HIS A 86 -3.80 22.12 21.42
CA HIS A 86 -4.70 21.82 22.53
C HIS A 86 -4.30 20.61 23.38
N GLN A 87 -3.27 19.85 22.97
CA GLN A 87 -2.75 18.65 23.69
C GLN A 87 -3.82 17.60 24.08
N GLU A 88 -5.02 17.70 23.54
CA GLU A 88 -6.15 16.86 23.96
C GLU A 88 -6.14 15.47 23.34
N GLY A 89 -5.24 15.20 22.39
CA GLY A 89 -5.13 13.88 21.75
C GLY A 89 -6.46 13.38 21.17
N HIS A 90 -7.34 14.30 20.76
CA HIS A 90 -8.60 13.99 20.09
C HIS A 90 -8.46 14.08 18.57
N GLY A 91 -9.16 13.23 17.86
CA GLY A 91 -9.18 13.28 16.40
C GLY A 91 -9.50 11.94 15.77
N THR A 92 -9.29 11.89 14.48
CA THR A 92 -9.48 10.66 13.70
C THR A 92 -8.26 10.47 12.80
N ILE A 93 -7.71 9.27 12.79
CA ILE A 93 -6.67 8.85 11.86
C ILE A 93 -7.29 7.85 10.89
N SER A 94 -7.26 8.18 9.60
CA SER A 94 -7.70 7.27 8.54
C SER A 94 -6.49 6.58 7.93
N ILE A 95 -6.36 5.27 8.15
CA ILE A 95 -5.22 4.46 7.71
C ILE A 95 -5.65 3.29 6.86
N ALA A 96 -4.92 3.03 5.78
CA ALA A 96 -5.06 1.79 5.04
C ALA A 96 -3.79 0.94 5.11
N TYR A 97 -3.99 -0.37 5.07
CA TYR A 97 -2.92 -1.35 5.09
C TYR A 97 -3.31 -2.58 4.27
N THR A 98 -2.31 -3.40 3.93
CA THR A 98 -2.56 -4.63 3.17
C THR A 98 -3.22 -5.69 4.04
N PRO A 99 -4.09 -6.54 3.48
CA PRO A 99 -4.49 -7.79 4.13
C PRO A 99 -3.27 -8.61 4.57
N GLU A 100 -3.41 -9.46 5.55
CA GLU A 100 -2.38 -10.30 6.16
C GLU A 100 -1.32 -9.49 6.92
N ARG A 101 -0.19 -9.13 6.29
CA ARG A 101 0.92 -8.44 6.95
C ARG A 101 0.54 -7.09 7.57
N GLY A 102 -0.23 -6.29 6.83
CA GLY A 102 -0.68 -4.99 7.34
C GLY A 102 -1.66 -5.14 8.49
N ALA A 103 -2.56 -6.12 8.43
CA ALA A 103 -3.49 -6.43 9.50
C ALA A 103 -2.76 -6.96 10.75
N ASP A 104 -1.76 -7.84 10.58
CA ASP A 104 -0.93 -8.32 11.68
C ASP A 104 -0.19 -7.14 12.35
N MET A 105 0.44 -6.28 11.55
CA MET A 105 1.10 -5.06 12.03
C MET A 105 0.14 -4.16 12.82
N PHE A 106 -1.02 -3.86 12.26
CA PHE A 106 -1.98 -2.96 12.91
C PHE A 106 -2.50 -3.56 14.23
N SER A 107 -2.73 -4.87 14.27
CA SER A 107 -3.19 -5.57 15.47
C SER A 107 -2.19 -5.51 16.64
N GLU A 108 -0.89 -5.45 16.36
CA GLU A 108 0.14 -5.29 17.38
C GLU A 108 0.40 -3.83 17.75
N VAL A 109 0.36 -2.92 16.77
CA VAL A 109 0.66 -1.49 16.99
C VAL A 109 -0.49 -0.77 17.67
N PHE A 110 -1.74 -1.07 17.28
CA PHE A 110 -2.92 -0.37 17.77
C PHE A 110 -3.08 -0.40 19.30
N PRO A 111 -2.93 -1.53 20.02
CA PRO A 111 -3.07 -1.54 21.47
C PRO A 111 -2.07 -0.61 22.17
N VAL A 112 -0.82 -0.56 21.70
CA VAL A 112 0.22 0.33 22.26
C VAL A 112 -0.13 1.80 21.98
N PHE A 113 -0.56 2.10 20.77
CA PHE A 113 -1.00 3.44 20.41
C PHE A 113 -2.21 3.89 21.22
N HIS A 114 -3.21 3.02 21.40
CA HIS A 114 -4.44 3.35 22.13
C HIS A 114 -4.20 3.66 23.60
N MET A 115 -3.21 3.03 24.22
CA MET A 115 -2.81 3.40 25.60
C MET A 115 -2.26 4.82 25.69
N LEU A 116 -1.58 5.31 24.65
CA LEU A 116 -1.04 6.68 24.60
C LEU A 116 -2.08 7.71 24.20
N TYR A 117 -3.00 7.35 23.31
CA TYR A 117 -4.00 8.23 22.70
C TYR A 117 -5.40 7.58 22.72
N PRO A 118 -6.04 7.42 23.89
CA PRO A 118 -7.32 6.70 24.02
C PRO A 118 -8.49 7.39 23.32
N ASN A 119 -8.37 8.69 23.06
CA ASN A 119 -9.43 9.50 22.44
C ASN A 119 -9.30 9.63 20.92
N ILE A 120 -8.24 9.07 20.32
CA ILE A 120 -8.09 9.02 18.86
C ILE A 120 -8.94 7.90 18.30
N ARG A 121 -9.77 8.23 17.32
CA ARG A 121 -10.55 7.24 16.55
C ARG A 121 -9.80 6.81 15.31
N PHE A 122 -9.99 5.56 14.90
CA PHE A 122 -9.42 5.04 13.66
C PHE A 122 -10.52 4.73 12.65
N HIS A 123 -10.27 5.13 11.39
CA HIS A 123 -10.94 4.58 10.22
C HIS A 123 -9.94 3.72 9.46
N THR A 124 -10.07 2.41 9.55
CA THR A 124 -9.18 1.45 8.93
C THR A 124 -9.76 0.92 7.63
N LYS A 125 -8.90 0.74 6.61
CA LYS A 125 -9.27 0.07 5.35
C LYS A 125 -8.22 -0.99 5.01
N GLU A 126 -8.65 -2.21 4.75
CA GLU A 126 -7.80 -3.25 4.18
C GLU A 126 -7.85 -3.17 2.66
N LEU A 127 -6.77 -2.71 2.04
CA LEU A 127 -6.70 -2.44 0.61
C LEU A 127 -5.40 -2.97 0.00
N ARG A 128 -5.40 -3.20 -1.31
CA ARG A 128 -4.18 -3.43 -2.09
C ARG A 128 -3.51 -2.11 -2.45
N ASN A 129 -2.19 -2.11 -2.71
CA ASN A 129 -1.39 -0.91 -2.95
C ASN A 129 -2.05 0.10 -3.90
N LYS A 130 -2.41 -0.32 -5.11
CA LYS A 130 -3.02 0.54 -6.13
C LYS A 130 -4.31 1.24 -5.63
N ARG A 131 -5.10 0.55 -4.79
CA ARG A 131 -6.30 1.13 -4.18
C ARG A 131 -5.96 2.06 -3.02
N MET A 132 -4.88 1.79 -2.27
CA MET A 132 -4.40 2.69 -1.23
C MET A 132 -3.88 4.00 -1.81
N GLU A 133 -3.11 3.94 -2.91
CA GLU A 133 -2.65 5.12 -3.63
C GLU A 133 -3.84 5.99 -4.09
N GLN A 134 -4.85 5.36 -4.69
CA GLN A 134 -6.06 6.08 -5.11
C GLN A 134 -6.81 6.68 -3.91
N ALA A 135 -6.89 5.97 -2.79
CA ALA A 135 -7.55 6.46 -1.57
C ALA A 135 -6.79 7.64 -0.93
N LEU A 136 -5.43 7.64 -1.00
CA LEU A 136 -4.63 8.80 -0.60
C LEU A 136 -4.91 10.01 -1.50
N ILE A 137 -4.91 9.84 -2.83
CA ILE A 137 -5.21 10.91 -3.79
C ILE A 137 -6.60 11.48 -3.54
N ASN A 138 -7.59 10.61 -3.32
CA ASN A 138 -8.98 11.02 -3.08
C ASN A 138 -9.23 11.52 -1.66
N LYS A 139 -8.22 11.59 -0.78
CA LYS A 139 -8.34 11.99 0.63
C LYS A 139 -9.29 11.11 1.46
N GLU A 140 -9.43 9.86 1.08
CA GLU A 140 -10.23 8.88 1.82
C GLU A 140 -9.47 8.30 3.01
N ILE A 141 -8.14 8.46 3.00
CA ILE A 141 -7.22 8.05 4.06
C ILE A 141 -6.10 9.08 4.23
N ASP A 142 -5.54 9.17 5.43
CA ASP A 142 -4.41 10.02 5.76
C ASP A 142 -3.08 9.30 5.54
N LEU A 143 -3.01 8.04 5.96
CA LEU A 143 -1.83 7.19 5.95
C LEU A 143 -2.09 5.89 5.20
N ALA A 144 -1.08 5.39 4.49
CA ALA A 144 -1.13 4.10 3.83
C ALA A 144 0.14 3.29 4.08
N CYS A 145 0.00 2.07 4.61
CA CYS A 145 1.10 1.12 4.72
C CYS A 145 1.22 0.37 3.39
N ILE A 146 2.08 0.87 2.51
CA ILE A 146 2.23 0.37 1.14
C ILE A 146 3.61 -0.23 0.89
N THR A 147 3.73 -0.91 -0.24
CA THR A 147 5.00 -1.41 -0.76
C THR A 147 5.25 -0.88 -2.18
N PHE A 148 6.50 -0.59 -2.51
CA PHE A 148 6.93 -0.22 -3.87
C PHE A 148 8.28 -0.87 -4.20
N THR A 149 8.61 -1.00 -5.47
CA THR A 149 9.94 -1.33 -5.97
C THR A 149 10.68 -0.07 -6.41
N GLU A 150 12.00 -0.12 -6.45
CA GLU A 150 12.82 1.04 -6.87
C GLU A 150 12.33 1.60 -8.21
N GLY A 151 12.26 2.94 -8.31
CA GLY A 151 11.77 3.65 -9.49
C GLY A 151 10.26 3.71 -9.67
N GLN A 152 9.47 3.09 -8.80
CA GLN A 152 7.99 3.09 -8.87
C GLN A 152 7.31 3.97 -7.81
N GLN A 153 8.05 4.89 -7.21
CA GLN A 153 7.52 5.83 -6.23
C GLN A 153 6.61 6.86 -6.92
N ASN A 154 5.42 7.05 -6.38
CA ASN A 154 4.55 8.12 -6.82
C ASN A 154 5.06 9.46 -6.26
N VAL A 155 5.29 10.44 -7.14
CA VAL A 155 5.84 11.76 -6.80
C VAL A 155 4.91 12.62 -5.95
N ASP A 156 3.63 12.29 -5.87
CA ASP A 156 2.60 12.99 -5.10
C ASP A 156 2.59 12.58 -3.62
N PHE A 157 3.40 11.57 -3.26
CA PHE A 157 3.47 11.05 -1.90
C PHE A 157 4.83 11.31 -1.26
N SER A 158 4.81 11.46 0.05
CA SER A 158 5.96 11.36 0.92
C SER A 158 5.95 9.98 1.58
N PHE A 159 7.15 9.41 1.78
CA PHE A 159 7.35 8.08 2.33
C PHE A 159 8.21 8.16 3.59
N ILE A 160 7.78 7.46 4.63
CA ILE A 160 8.46 7.44 5.93
C ILE A 160 8.46 6.00 6.48
N ALA A 161 9.34 5.70 7.44
CA ALA A 161 9.47 4.37 8.03
C ALA A 161 9.76 3.27 6.99
N ASN A 162 10.62 3.60 6.01
CA ASN A 162 10.95 2.73 4.88
C ASN A 162 11.86 1.57 5.32
N VAL A 163 11.46 0.35 5.00
CA VAL A 163 12.23 -0.88 5.21
C VAL A 163 12.40 -1.59 3.88
N LYS A 164 13.66 -1.81 3.48
CA LYS A 164 14.00 -2.54 2.26
C LYS A 164 14.05 -4.04 2.54
N GLU A 165 13.38 -4.83 1.72
CA GLU A 165 13.28 -6.29 1.87
C GLU A 165 13.54 -6.97 0.53
N GLU A 166 14.40 -7.97 0.52
CA GLU A 166 14.65 -8.79 -0.65
C GLU A 166 13.53 -9.82 -0.84
N ILE A 167 13.22 -10.14 -2.11
CA ILE A 167 12.34 -11.24 -2.46
C ILE A 167 13.18 -12.52 -2.55
N VAL A 168 12.80 -13.51 -1.76
CA VAL A 168 13.52 -14.78 -1.64
C VAL A 168 12.70 -15.95 -2.18
N LEU A 169 13.39 -16.98 -2.66
CA LEU A 169 12.81 -18.24 -3.04
C LEU A 169 12.73 -19.18 -1.85
N GLY A 170 11.53 -19.61 -1.48
CA GLY A 170 11.31 -20.69 -0.53
C GLY A 170 11.10 -22.01 -1.24
N VAL A 171 11.84 -23.00 -0.85
CA VAL A 171 11.85 -24.34 -1.43
C VAL A 171 11.52 -25.37 -0.33
N PRO A 172 10.63 -26.34 -0.61
CA PRO A 172 10.38 -27.45 0.32
C PRO A 172 11.68 -28.12 0.81
N ALA A 173 11.81 -28.38 2.09
CA ALA A 173 12.99 -29.06 2.63
C ALA A 173 13.19 -30.48 2.06
N SER A 174 12.12 -31.10 1.56
CA SER A 174 12.16 -32.40 0.88
C SER A 174 12.56 -32.33 -0.60
N HIS A 175 12.71 -31.11 -1.17
CA HIS A 175 13.06 -30.96 -2.58
C HIS A 175 14.48 -31.49 -2.85
N PRO A 176 14.71 -32.17 -3.99
CA PRO A 176 16.03 -32.76 -4.33
C PRO A 176 17.19 -31.75 -4.30
N LEU A 177 16.92 -30.46 -4.52
CA LEU A 177 17.93 -29.39 -4.52
C LEU A 177 18.01 -28.66 -3.17
N ALA A 178 17.29 -29.06 -2.13
CA ALA A 178 17.31 -28.39 -0.83
C ALA A 178 18.70 -28.37 -0.18
N TYR A 179 19.53 -29.38 -0.49
CA TYR A 179 20.91 -29.47 0.02
C TYR A 179 21.80 -28.29 -0.41
N LEU A 180 21.46 -27.58 -1.49
CA LEU A 180 22.19 -26.40 -1.96
C LEU A 180 22.12 -25.23 -0.96
N ALA A 181 21.16 -25.25 -0.04
CA ALA A 181 21.04 -24.23 1.00
C ALA A 181 22.14 -24.33 2.06
N GLY A 182 22.82 -25.47 2.19
CA GLY A 182 23.82 -25.70 3.25
C GLY A 182 23.23 -25.52 4.65
N GLU A 183 24.01 -24.97 5.55
CA GLU A 183 23.50 -24.53 6.85
C GLU A 183 22.72 -23.22 6.64
N ASN A 184 21.40 -23.32 6.60
CA ASN A 184 20.49 -22.18 6.50
C ASN A 184 20.61 -21.34 7.76
N SER A 185 21.20 -20.16 7.66
CA SER A 185 21.14 -19.18 8.73
C SER A 185 20.27 -17.99 8.31
N ALA A 186 19.53 -17.46 9.25
CA ALA A 186 18.73 -16.26 9.05
C ALA A 186 19.58 -15.03 8.62
N GLU A 187 20.89 -15.08 8.84
CA GLU A 187 21.80 -13.97 8.55
C GLU A 187 22.40 -14.02 7.13
N HIS A 188 22.39 -15.19 6.48
CA HIS A 188 22.96 -15.35 5.15
C HIS A 188 22.21 -16.42 4.36
N LEU A 189 21.47 -16.00 3.35
CA LEU A 189 20.80 -16.90 2.40
C LEU A 189 21.73 -17.14 1.21
N PRO A 190 21.98 -18.40 0.83
CA PRO A 190 22.79 -18.71 -0.34
C PRO A 190 22.09 -18.25 -1.63
N GLU A 191 22.86 -17.75 -2.59
CA GLU A 191 22.38 -17.47 -3.93
C GLU A 191 22.31 -18.77 -4.73
N VAL A 192 21.22 -18.96 -5.49
CA VAL A 192 21.06 -20.11 -6.38
C VAL A 192 20.68 -19.68 -7.79
N ASP A 193 21.14 -20.42 -8.79
CA ASP A 193 20.65 -20.28 -10.16
C ASP A 193 19.23 -20.86 -10.26
N LEU A 194 18.25 -19.98 -10.47
CA LEU A 194 16.84 -20.38 -10.57
C LEU A 194 16.58 -21.38 -11.71
N SER A 195 17.40 -21.41 -12.75
CA SER A 195 17.25 -22.36 -13.87
C SER A 195 17.36 -23.81 -13.43
N LEU A 196 18.02 -24.10 -12.31
CA LEU A 196 18.08 -25.45 -11.71
C LEU A 196 16.70 -25.96 -11.29
N PHE A 197 15.76 -25.05 -10.99
CA PHE A 197 14.39 -25.35 -10.55
C PHE A 197 13.37 -25.37 -11.70
N LYS A 198 13.79 -25.39 -12.97
CA LYS A 198 12.90 -25.37 -14.15
C LYS A 198 11.87 -26.49 -14.15
N ASP A 199 12.18 -27.59 -13.51
CA ASP A 199 11.30 -28.77 -13.41
C ASP A 199 10.47 -28.81 -12.11
N ALA A 200 10.72 -27.90 -11.18
CA ALA A 200 9.97 -27.79 -9.94
C ALA A 200 8.56 -27.23 -10.15
N GLN A 201 7.64 -27.58 -9.25
CA GLN A 201 6.33 -26.95 -9.17
C GLN A 201 6.45 -25.60 -8.44
N PHE A 202 5.75 -24.59 -8.96
CA PHE A 202 5.69 -23.27 -8.35
C PHE A 202 4.26 -22.88 -7.98
N LEU A 203 4.12 -22.23 -6.83
CA LEU A 203 2.93 -21.48 -6.47
C LEU A 203 3.24 -20.00 -6.68
N LEU A 204 2.55 -19.38 -7.62
CA LEU A 204 2.80 -17.98 -7.99
C LEU A 204 1.84 -17.01 -7.32
N ALA A 205 2.22 -15.75 -7.32
CA ALA A 205 1.35 -14.66 -6.93
C ALA A 205 0.18 -14.51 -7.93
N ALA A 206 -0.99 -14.15 -7.43
CA ALA A 206 -2.14 -13.89 -8.29
C ALA A 206 -1.86 -12.71 -9.22
N PRO A 207 -2.38 -12.72 -10.46
CA PRO A 207 -2.29 -11.61 -11.40
C PRO A 207 -2.71 -10.27 -10.75
N GLU A 208 -2.19 -9.16 -11.27
CA GLU A 208 -2.45 -7.79 -10.77
C GLU A 208 -1.94 -7.51 -9.36
N THR A 209 -1.09 -8.37 -8.79
CA THR A 209 -0.36 -8.09 -7.56
C THR A 209 1.07 -7.63 -7.87
N LYS A 210 1.64 -6.81 -6.98
CA LYS A 210 3.06 -6.41 -7.08
C LYS A 210 4.00 -7.62 -7.13
N SER A 211 3.69 -8.66 -6.37
CA SER A 211 4.47 -9.90 -6.36
C SER A 211 4.46 -10.61 -7.71
N SER A 212 3.33 -10.59 -8.45
CA SER A 212 3.28 -11.22 -9.77
C SER A 212 4.17 -10.53 -10.80
N ASP A 213 4.27 -9.19 -10.73
CA ASP A 213 5.16 -8.43 -11.62
C ASP A 213 6.63 -8.76 -11.34
N ILE A 214 7.00 -8.88 -10.06
CA ILE A 214 8.34 -9.28 -9.61
C ILE A 214 8.66 -10.72 -10.06
N GLU A 215 7.75 -11.66 -9.83
CA GLU A 215 7.93 -13.05 -10.23
C GLU A 215 8.10 -13.18 -11.74
N ALA A 216 7.32 -12.43 -12.52
CA ALA A 216 7.44 -12.42 -13.98
C ALA A 216 8.83 -11.94 -14.44
N GLU A 217 9.39 -10.92 -13.78
CA GLU A 217 10.74 -10.43 -14.07
C GLU A 217 11.82 -11.46 -13.70
N ILE A 218 11.70 -12.10 -12.54
CA ILE A 218 12.63 -13.15 -12.07
C ILE A 218 12.64 -14.32 -13.08
N PHE A 219 11.46 -14.85 -13.47
CA PHE A 219 11.39 -15.96 -14.42
C PHE A 219 11.85 -15.58 -15.83
N ARG A 220 11.55 -14.33 -16.26
CA ARG A 220 12.05 -13.81 -17.54
C ARG A 220 13.58 -13.78 -17.58
N THR A 221 14.21 -13.37 -16.50
CA THR A 221 15.68 -13.33 -16.37
C THR A 221 16.27 -14.73 -16.29
N ALA A 222 15.60 -15.67 -15.61
CA ALA A 222 16.01 -17.06 -15.52
C ALA A 222 15.82 -17.86 -16.84
N GLY A 223 15.08 -17.29 -17.81
CA GLY A 223 14.95 -17.85 -19.16
C GLY A 223 14.04 -19.07 -19.30
N PHE A 224 13.12 -19.31 -18.36
CA PHE A 224 12.15 -20.40 -18.45
C PHE A 224 10.76 -20.01 -17.92
N GLN A 225 9.74 -20.79 -18.32
CA GLN A 225 8.39 -20.66 -17.78
C GLN A 225 8.19 -21.66 -16.64
N PRO A 226 7.69 -21.21 -15.47
CA PRO A 226 7.49 -22.10 -14.32
C PRO A 226 6.35 -23.09 -14.54
N LYS A 227 6.46 -24.28 -13.98
CA LYS A 227 5.35 -25.24 -13.86
C LYS A 227 4.45 -24.78 -12.70
N VAL A 228 3.33 -24.17 -13.01
CA VAL A 228 2.45 -23.53 -12.02
C VAL A 228 1.49 -24.53 -11.43
N LEU A 229 1.53 -24.73 -10.11
CA LEU A 229 0.55 -25.54 -9.38
C LEU A 229 -0.80 -24.80 -9.28
N TYR A 230 -0.79 -23.56 -8.77
CA TYR A 230 -1.89 -22.60 -8.80
C TYR A 230 -1.36 -21.20 -8.46
N THR A 231 -2.24 -20.17 -8.44
CA THR A 231 -1.88 -18.81 -8.07
C THR A 231 -2.61 -18.38 -6.80
N SER A 232 -1.98 -17.55 -5.94
CA SER A 232 -2.60 -17.03 -4.73
C SER A 232 -2.20 -15.58 -4.49
N ALA A 233 -3.15 -14.76 -4.06
CA ALA A 233 -2.88 -13.37 -3.69
C ALA A 233 -2.20 -13.24 -2.31
N GLY A 234 -2.35 -14.24 -1.44
CA GLY A 234 -1.88 -14.22 -0.07
C GLY A 234 -0.49 -14.84 0.11
N SER A 235 0.43 -14.13 0.74
CA SER A 235 1.75 -14.67 1.09
C SER A 235 1.66 -15.80 2.11
N LYS A 236 0.76 -15.72 3.08
CA LYS A 236 0.54 -16.79 4.08
C LYS A 236 0.09 -18.09 3.42
N THR A 237 -0.74 -18.03 2.40
CA THR A 237 -1.14 -19.21 1.62
C THR A 237 0.04 -19.83 0.90
N ARG A 238 0.88 -19.00 0.26
CA ARG A 238 2.08 -19.48 -0.45
C ARG A 238 3.05 -20.17 0.49
N ILE A 239 3.34 -19.57 1.64
CA ILE A 239 4.21 -20.15 2.68
C ILE A 239 3.68 -21.50 3.18
N ARG A 240 2.37 -21.58 3.46
CA ARG A 240 1.74 -22.83 3.91
C ARG A 240 1.86 -23.94 2.87
N THR A 241 1.78 -23.62 1.58
CA THR A 241 1.95 -24.58 0.49
C THR A 241 3.39 -25.08 0.41
N VAL A 242 4.39 -24.20 0.59
CA VAL A 242 5.80 -24.62 0.68
C VAL A 242 6.04 -25.46 1.94
N LYS A 243 5.51 -25.08 3.10
CA LYS A 243 5.57 -25.90 4.35
C LYS A 243 4.93 -27.27 4.16
N ALA A 244 3.89 -27.37 3.36
CA ALA A 244 3.23 -28.64 2.99
C ALA A 244 4.02 -29.47 1.95
N GLN A 245 5.21 -29.03 1.57
CA GLN A 245 6.13 -29.71 0.64
C GLN A 245 5.58 -29.89 -0.78
N LEU A 246 4.68 -29.01 -1.24
CA LEU A 246 3.97 -29.16 -2.51
C LEU A 246 4.59 -28.36 -3.66
N ALA A 247 5.15 -27.18 -3.39
CA ALA A 247 5.66 -26.29 -4.42
C ALA A 247 6.68 -25.29 -3.86
N CYS A 248 7.54 -24.75 -4.72
CA CYS A 248 8.37 -23.59 -4.44
C CYS A 248 7.54 -22.31 -4.56
N ALA A 249 7.92 -21.23 -3.87
CA ALA A 249 7.27 -19.93 -3.99
C ALA A 249 8.22 -18.79 -3.65
N PHE A 250 7.94 -17.60 -4.20
CA PHE A 250 8.63 -16.38 -3.81
C PHE A 250 7.84 -15.61 -2.76
N PHE A 251 8.54 -15.00 -1.84
CA PHE A 251 7.96 -14.08 -0.84
C PHE A 251 9.04 -13.15 -0.25
N PRO A 252 8.63 -12.04 0.38
CA PRO A 252 9.59 -11.15 1.04
C PRO A 252 10.35 -11.87 2.15
N ALA A 253 11.60 -11.50 2.37
CA ALA A 253 12.45 -12.03 3.43
C ALA A 253 11.85 -11.88 4.83
N PHE A 254 10.92 -10.96 5.03
CA PHE A 254 10.08 -10.85 6.23
C PHE A 254 9.44 -12.18 6.68
N TYR A 255 9.12 -13.06 5.72
CA TYR A 255 8.44 -14.32 6.00
C TYR A 255 9.38 -15.50 6.20
N VAL A 256 10.69 -15.29 6.18
CA VAL A 256 11.64 -16.35 6.44
C VAL A 256 11.51 -16.81 7.89
N ASP A 257 11.33 -18.09 8.06
CA ASP A 257 11.14 -18.77 9.34
C ASP A 257 12.16 -19.93 9.37
N PRO A 258 13.27 -19.78 10.12
CA PRO A 258 14.32 -20.80 10.17
C PRO A 258 13.85 -22.16 10.72
N ASP A 259 12.78 -22.15 11.53
CA ASP A 259 12.22 -23.37 12.14
C ASP A 259 11.23 -24.08 11.22
N ALA A 260 10.89 -23.46 10.07
CA ALA A 260 9.99 -24.06 9.11
C ALA A 260 10.71 -25.15 8.27
N PRO A 261 9.98 -26.18 7.79
CA PRO A 261 10.53 -27.16 6.85
C PRO A 261 10.65 -26.58 5.43
N ILE A 262 11.33 -25.43 5.32
CA ILE A 262 11.60 -24.67 4.11
C ILE A 262 13.08 -24.31 4.09
N VAL A 263 13.72 -24.43 2.94
CA VAL A 263 15.03 -23.83 2.69
C VAL A 263 14.85 -22.59 1.83
N TYR A 264 15.70 -21.57 2.05
CA TYR A 264 15.55 -20.28 1.41
C TYR A 264 16.78 -19.92 0.61
N PHE A 265 16.56 -19.25 -0.52
CA PHE A 265 17.61 -18.81 -1.43
C PHE A 265 17.36 -17.38 -1.88
N THR A 266 18.43 -16.65 -2.16
CA THR A 266 18.37 -15.47 -3.00
C THR A 266 18.52 -15.90 -4.47
N VAL A 267 17.97 -15.12 -5.40
CA VAL A 267 18.03 -15.39 -6.85
C VAL A 267 18.30 -14.10 -7.61
N LYS A 268 18.92 -14.23 -8.79
CA LYS A 268 19.05 -13.09 -9.71
C LYS A 268 17.82 -12.90 -10.58
N PRO A 269 17.42 -11.62 -10.86
CA PRO A 269 17.98 -10.40 -10.28
C PRO A 269 17.57 -10.25 -8.80
N HIS A 270 18.44 -9.65 -7.99
CA HIS A 270 18.12 -9.34 -6.59
C HIS A 270 17.08 -8.24 -6.53
N ILE A 271 15.81 -8.61 -6.52
CA ILE A 271 14.72 -7.65 -6.46
C ILE A 271 14.33 -7.40 -5.01
N CYS A 272 14.38 -6.12 -4.64
CA CYS A 272 13.90 -5.67 -3.34
C CYS A 272 12.63 -4.85 -3.52
N TRP A 273 11.76 -4.92 -2.54
CA TRP A 273 10.71 -3.95 -2.37
C TRP A 273 10.92 -3.15 -1.09
N HIS A 274 10.25 -2.02 -1.03
CA HIS A 274 10.24 -1.15 0.13
C HIS A 274 8.87 -1.23 0.80
N SER A 275 8.85 -1.47 2.11
CA SER A 275 7.65 -1.40 2.95
C SER A 275 7.70 -0.10 3.73
N CYS A 276 6.70 0.75 3.62
CA CYS A 276 6.71 2.09 4.19
C CYS A 276 5.32 2.59 4.55
N VAL A 277 5.28 3.72 5.26
CA VAL A 277 4.08 4.53 5.42
C VAL A 277 4.13 5.67 4.42
N ALA A 278 3.14 5.74 3.55
CA ALA A 278 2.95 6.82 2.59
C ALA A 278 1.85 7.77 3.05
N TYR A 279 2.01 9.05 2.74
CA TYR A 279 1.04 10.09 2.95
C TYR A 279 1.16 11.15 1.84
N ARG A 280 0.13 11.97 1.63
CA ARG A 280 0.15 13.01 0.59
C ARG A 280 1.25 14.02 0.85
N LYS A 281 1.99 14.37 -0.19
CA LYS A 281 3.01 15.42 -0.13
C LYS A 281 2.36 16.75 0.34
N GLY A 282 3.02 17.45 1.26
CA GLY A 282 2.51 18.68 1.85
C GLY A 282 1.46 18.51 2.95
N SER A 283 1.04 17.26 3.29
CA SER A 283 0.23 17.03 4.47
C SER A 283 1.03 17.26 5.74
N TYR A 284 0.42 17.95 6.69
CA TYR A 284 0.91 18.01 8.05
C TYR A 284 0.63 16.68 8.76
N LEU A 285 1.63 16.12 9.39
CA LEU A 285 1.50 14.98 10.27
C LEU A 285 1.38 15.47 11.72
N SER A 286 0.25 15.19 12.35
CA SER A 286 0.02 15.50 13.77
C SER A 286 0.94 14.65 14.66
N VAL A 287 1.14 15.11 15.91
CA VAL A 287 1.94 14.37 16.90
C VAL A 287 1.47 12.92 17.07
N PRO A 288 0.15 12.63 17.19
CA PRO A 288 -0.32 11.25 17.23
C PRO A 288 0.02 10.44 15.96
N GLU A 289 -0.09 11.04 14.76
CA GLU A 289 0.27 10.35 13.51
C GLU A 289 1.77 9.99 13.49
N LEU A 290 2.64 10.90 13.94
CA LEU A 290 4.08 10.64 14.04
C LEU A 290 4.39 9.52 15.03
N VAL A 291 3.71 9.47 16.17
CA VAL A 291 3.85 8.37 17.14
C VAL A 291 3.38 7.05 16.55
N LEU A 292 2.26 7.04 15.83
CA LEU A 292 1.78 5.84 15.13
C LEU A 292 2.81 5.32 14.11
N ILE A 293 3.37 6.23 13.30
CA ILE A 293 4.40 5.92 12.31
C ILE A 293 5.67 5.35 12.99
N ASP A 294 6.07 5.91 14.14
CA ASP A 294 7.24 5.39 14.89
C ASP A 294 6.98 3.99 15.44
N LEU A 295 5.77 3.71 15.93
CA LEU A 295 5.38 2.36 16.36
C LEU A 295 5.39 1.37 15.18
N ILE A 296 4.89 1.77 14.01
CA ILE A 296 4.94 0.95 12.79
C ILE A 296 6.41 0.70 12.38
N ARG A 297 7.26 1.71 12.44
CA ARG A 297 8.69 1.58 12.16
C ARG A 297 9.37 0.59 13.10
N LYS A 298 9.09 0.68 14.41
CA LYS A 298 9.62 -0.24 15.42
C LYS A 298 9.13 -1.67 15.20
N TYR A 299 7.86 -1.84 14.85
CA TYR A 299 7.32 -3.15 14.47
C TYR A 299 8.07 -3.72 13.27
N ASN A 300 8.17 -2.98 12.18
CA ASN A 300 8.86 -3.42 10.98
C ASN A 300 10.33 -3.78 11.25
N ALA A 301 11.05 -2.97 12.01
CA ALA A 301 12.45 -3.25 12.38
C ALA A 301 12.60 -4.51 13.22
N ARG A 302 11.66 -4.79 14.15
CA ARG A 302 11.69 -5.99 15.00
C ARG A 302 11.44 -7.27 14.22
N VAL A 303 10.50 -7.24 13.29
CA VAL A 303 10.10 -8.43 12.53
C VAL A 303 10.92 -8.64 11.26
N SER A 304 11.67 -7.65 10.82
CA SER A 304 12.65 -7.77 9.74
C SER A 304 13.98 -8.32 10.31
N ASN A 305 13.97 -9.57 10.79
CA ASN A 305 15.15 -10.27 11.34
C ASN A 305 16.27 -10.52 10.32
N PHE A 306 16.01 -10.27 9.06
CA PHE A 306 17.00 -10.30 7.97
C PHE A 306 17.48 -8.89 7.70
N LYS A 307 18.80 -8.67 7.65
CA LYS A 307 19.48 -7.39 7.40
C LYS A 307 18.67 -6.47 6.46
N SER A 308 17.67 -5.81 7.01
CA SER A 308 17.09 -4.64 6.39
C SER A 308 18.11 -3.53 6.58
N ILE A 309 18.72 -3.07 5.51
CA ILE A 309 19.49 -1.83 5.53
C ILE A 309 18.45 -0.74 5.79
N ILE A 310 18.36 -0.29 7.04
CA ILE A 310 17.61 0.91 7.41
C ILE A 310 18.41 2.06 6.78
N GLN A 311 17.94 2.56 5.65
CA GLN A 311 18.40 3.85 5.13
C GLN A 311 17.54 4.90 5.83
N ASP A 312 18.07 5.49 6.90
CA ASP A 312 17.60 6.77 7.40
C ASP A 312 17.83 7.79 6.29
N GLY A 313 16.73 8.17 5.62
CA GLY A 313 16.74 9.27 4.68
C GLY A 313 16.99 10.57 5.44
N SER A 314 18.16 11.15 5.22
CA SER A 314 18.48 12.54 5.52
C SER A 314 17.67 13.50 4.65
#